data_bcbbb78b45cd0d83be619e03b99db32f
#
_entry.id   bcbbb78b45cd0d83be619e03b99db32f
#
_cell.length_a   1.000
_cell.length_b   1.000
_cell.length_c   1.000
_cell.angle_alpha   90.00
_cell.angle_beta   90.00
_cell.angle_gamma   90.00
#
_symmetry.space_group_name_H-M   'P 1'
#
loop_
_entity.id
_entity.type
_entity.pdbx_description
1 polymer ?
#
loop_
_entity_poly.entity_id
_entity_poly.type
_entity_poly.pdbx_seq_one_letter_code
_entity_poly.pdbx_strand_id
1 'polypeptide(L)'
;MRVTDTSDLWWKSAVVYCLDVETFYDSDGDGVGDLAGLAQRIDYLAELGVSCLWLMPFYPSPDRDDGYDITDFYGVDHRLGTHGELVEVIRTAHDRGMNVIADLVVNHTSDKHPWFQQSRRSTTNRFRDFYVWRDTEPPDTSKLVVFPDQEDSIWELDPRTGEWYLHNFYKHQPDLNLANPAVVDEVLRVIGFWLELGFDGFRVDG
;
A
#
# COMPACT_ATOMS: atom_id res chain seq x y z
N MET A 1 25.84 5.76 -14.89
CA MET A 1 24.72 6.22 -15.71
C MET A 1 24.76 7.75 -15.71
N ARG A 2 24.94 8.42 -16.87
CA ARG A 2 24.82 9.87 -16.93
C ARG A 2 23.33 10.17 -17.17
N VAL A 3 22.66 10.76 -16.20
CA VAL A 3 21.31 11.34 -16.38
C VAL A 3 21.49 12.57 -17.24
N THR A 4 21.36 12.42 -18.56
CA THR A 4 21.50 13.50 -19.54
C THR A 4 20.17 13.92 -20.15
N ASP A 5 19.09 13.24 -19.81
CA ASP A 5 17.75 13.55 -20.28
C ASP A 5 16.88 14.05 -19.10
N THR A 6 16.28 15.22 -19.25
CA THR A 6 15.40 15.84 -18.25
C THR A 6 14.04 15.15 -18.18
N SER A 7 13.71 14.26 -19.11
CA SER A 7 12.50 13.44 -19.10
C SER A 7 12.41 12.54 -17.86
N ASP A 8 13.57 12.05 -17.38
CA ASP A 8 13.66 11.23 -16.16
C ASP A 8 13.37 12.01 -14.85
N LEU A 9 13.17 13.31 -14.96
CA LEU A 9 12.90 14.21 -13.81
C LEU A 9 11.48 14.78 -13.84
N TRP A 10 10.55 14.13 -14.55
CA TRP A 10 9.16 14.57 -14.71
C TRP A 10 8.48 14.91 -13.36
N TRP A 11 8.80 14.14 -12.33
CA TRP A 11 8.24 14.28 -10.97
C TRP A 11 8.58 15.61 -10.29
N LYS A 12 9.64 16.33 -10.73
CA LYS A 12 10.03 17.63 -10.14
C LYS A 12 9.07 18.76 -10.46
N SER A 13 8.34 18.65 -11.57
CA SER A 13 7.38 19.67 -12.01
C SER A 13 5.95 19.11 -12.12
N ALA A 14 5.73 17.88 -11.67
CA ALA A 14 4.42 17.25 -11.73
C ALA A 14 3.40 17.97 -10.85
N VAL A 15 2.19 18.14 -11.39
CA VAL A 15 0.99 18.44 -10.60
C VAL A 15 0.37 17.10 -10.24
N VAL A 16 0.57 16.69 -8.97
CA VAL A 16 0.12 15.39 -8.47
C VAL A 16 -1.29 15.52 -7.91
N TYR A 17 -2.19 14.69 -8.38
CA TYR A 17 -3.54 14.54 -7.83
C TYR A 17 -3.61 13.22 -7.05
N CYS A 18 -3.71 13.32 -5.72
CA CYS A 18 -3.94 12.17 -4.85
C CYS A 18 -5.41 11.76 -4.94
N LEU A 19 -5.66 10.50 -5.20
CA LEU A 19 -6.99 9.99 -5.49
C LEU A 19 -7.22 8.65 -4.78
N ASP A 20 -8.30 8.62 -3.97
CA ASP A 20 -8.90 7.40 -3.49
C ASP A 20 -9.95 6.94 -4.49
N VAL A 21 -9.77 5.74 -5.08
CA VAL A 21 -10.66 5.19 -6.11
C VAL A 21 -12.06 4.97 -5.55
N GLU A 22 -12.15 4.49 -4.30
CA GLU A 22 -13.42 4.15 -3.63
C GLU A 22 -14.37 5.34 -3.52
N THR A 23 -13.83 6.55 -3.38
CA THR A 23 -14.62 7.77 -3.17
C THR A 23 -14.72 8.66 -4.40
N PHE A 24 -14.01 8.35 -5.49
CA PHE A 24 -13.86 9.27 -6.61
C PHE A 24 -15.04 9.26 -7.59
N TYR A 25 -15.38 8.09 -8.17
CA TYR A 25 -16.48 7.97 -9.12
C TYR A 25 -17.01 6.54 -9.20
N ASP A 26 -18.25 6.35 -8.83
CA ASP A 26 -19.02 5.11 -8.91
C ASP A 26 -19.66 5.01 -10.33
N SER A 27 -19.22 4.03 -11.12
CA SER A 27 -19.67 3.87 -12.50
C SER A 27 -20.86 2.92 -12.65
N ASP A 28 -21.09 2.04 -11.70
CA ASP A 28 -22.15 1.02 -11.75
C ASP A 28 -23.31 1.25 -10.77
N GLY A 29 -23.15 2.21 -9.85
CA GLY A 29 -24.22 2.65 -8.95
C GLY A 29 -24.36 1.79 -7.70
N ASP A 30 -23.30 1.10 -7.29
CA ASP A 30 -23.30 0.27 -6.08
C ASP A 30 -22.96 1.04 -4.80
N GLY A 31 -22.57 2.30 -4.92
CA GLY A 31 -22.20 3.20 -3.83
C GLY A 31 -20.71 3.28 -3.56
N VAL A 32 -19.87 2.56 -4.31
CA VAL A 32 -18.41 2.53 -4.20
C VAL A 32 -17.80 3.01 -5.51
N GLY A 33 -16.83 3.91 -5.45
CA GLY A 33 -16.07 4.31 -6.64
C GLY A 33 -15.23 3.17 -7.17
N ASP A 34 -14.99 3.15 -8.48
CA ASP A 34 -14.34 2.05 -9.16
C ASP A 34 -13.35 2.52 -10.24
N LEU A 35 -12.48 1.60 -10.69
CA LEU A 35 -11.47 1.87 -11.72
C LEU A 35 -12.09 2.20 -13.08
N ALA A 36 -13.24 1.62 -13.41
CA ALA A 36 -13.97 1.95 -14.64
C ALA A 36 -14.49 3.40 -14.59
N GLY A 37 -14.97 3.84 -13.43
CA GLY A 37 -15.36 5.22 -13.18
C GLY A 37 -14.18 6.18 -13.25
N LEU A 38 -13.04 5.81 -12.66
CA LEU A 38 -11.83 6.61 -12.79
C LEU A 38 -11.41 6.76 -14.26
N ALA A 39 -11.42 5.67 -15.03
CA ALA A 39 -11.09 5.72 -16.47
C ALA A 39 -11.98 6.69 -17.23
N GLN A 40 -13.27 6.80 -16.90
CA GLN A 40 -14.22 7.74 -17.50
C GLN A 40 -13.92 9.21 -17.16
N ARG A 41 -13.15 9.47 -16.10
CA ARG A 41 -12.83 10.82 -15.61
C ARG A 41 -11.39 11.28 -15.90
N ILE A 42 -10.61 10.49 -16.59
CA ILE A 42 -9.21 10.84 -16.95
C ILE A 42 -9.15 12.14 -17.77
N ASP A 43 -10.07 12.34 -18.72
CA ASP A 43 -10.12 13.57 -19.53
C ASP A 43 -10.36 14.81 -18.66
N TYR A 44 -11.27 14.72 -17.69
CA TYR A 44 -11.52 15.81 -16.72
C TYR A 44 -10.25 16.15 -15.92
N LEU A 45 -9.51 15.14 -15.46
CA LEU A 45 -8.26 15.35 -14.69
C LEU A 45 -7.16 15.99 -15.57
N ALA A 46 -7.08 15.57 -16.81
CA ALA A 46 -6.15 16.18 -17.80
C ALA A 46 -6.50 17.64 -18.07
N GLU A 47 -7.78 17.98 -18.28
CA GLU A 47 -8.27 19.35 -18.47
C GLU A 47 -8.03 20.23 -17.23
N LEU A 48 -8.03 19.67 -16.04
CA LEU A 48 -7.70 20.36 -14.78
C LEU A 48 -6.21 20.70 -14.69
N GLY A 49 -5.37 20.12 -15.54
CA GLY A 49 -3.93 20.33 -15.57
C GLY A 49 -3.13 19.35 -14.70
N VAL A 50 -3.74 18.23 -14.29
CA VAL A 50 -3.05 17.15 -13.59
C VAL A 50 -2.06 16.47 -14.54
N SER A 51 -0.84 16.25 -14.08
CA SER A 51 0.21 15.56 -14.84
C SER A 51 0.69 14.26 -14.18
N CYS A 52 0.21 13.95 -12.99
CA CYS A 52 0.48 12.70 -12.30
C CYS A 52 -0.70 12.32 -11.40
N LEU A 53 -1.19 11.09 -11.55
CA LEU A 53 -2.15 10.49 -10.63
C LEU A 53 -1.39 9.72 -9.56
N TRP A 54 -1.68 10.00 -8.31
CA TRP A 54 -1.28 9.16 -7.19
C TRP A 54 -2.52 8.39 -6.73
N LEU A 55 -2.55 7.10 -7.01
CA LEU A 55 -3.60 6.22 -6.51
C LEU A 55 -3.28 5.81 -5.07
N MET A 56 -4.16 6.13 -4.14
CA MET A 56 -4.16 5.59 -2.78
C MET A 56 -4.26 4.05 -2.83
N PRO A 57 -3.99 3.31 -1.75
CA PRO A 57 -3.94 1.87 -1.79
C PRO A 57 -5.23 1.25 -2.37
N PHE A 58 -5.08 0.57 -3.50
CA PHE A 58 -6.15 -0.14 -4.22
C PHE A 58 -6.05 -1.66 -4.06
N TYR A 59 -5.16 -2.12 -3.21
CA TYR A 59 -4.89 -3.52 -2.94
C TYR A 59 -6.02 -4.15 -2.12
N PRO A 60 -6.20 -5.49 -2.17
CA PRO A 60 -7.12 -6.18 -1.27
C PRO A 60 -6.84 -5.83 0.20
N SER A 61 -7.86 -5.39 0.89
CA SER A 61 -7.80 -4.91 2.27
C SER A 61 -9.10 -5.24 3.02
N PRO A 62 -9.06 -5.46 4.34
CA PRO A 62 -10.24 -5.41 5.19
C PRO A 62 -10.82 -3.99 5.37
N ASP A 63 -10.12 -2.99 4.83
CA ASP A 63 -10.56 -1.59 4.80
C ASP A 63 -10.81 -0.98 6.19
N ARG A 64 -9.88 -1.26 7.12
CA ARG A 64 -9.91 -0.68 8.47
C ARG A 64 -9.10 0.61 8.58
N ASP A 65 -8.36 0.96 7.53
CA ASP A 65 -7.52 2.14 7.42
C ASP A 65 -7.39 2.57 5.96
N ASP A 66 -8.52 2.84 5.30
CA ASP A 66 -8.60 3.36 3.92
C ASP A 66 -7.67 2.60 2.93
N GLY A 67 -7.63 1.26 3.02
CA GLY A 67 -6.82 0.41 2.17
C GLY A 67 -5.36 0.23 2.59
N TYR A 68 -4.86 0.96 3.59
CA TYR A 68 -3.47 0.84 4.06
C TYR A 68 -3.20 -0.47 4.81
N ASP A 69 -4.21 -1.17 5.30
CA ASP A 69 -4.06 -2.51 5.89
C ASP A 69 -4.17 -3.61 4.81
N ILE A 70 -3.09 -3.77 4.03
CA ILE A 70 -3.02 -4.62 2.84
C ILE A 70 -2.99 -6.10 3.21
N THR A 71 -3.76 -6.93 2.47
CA THR A 71 -3.75 -8.40 2.60
C THR A 71 -3.11 -9.12 1.42
N ASP A 72 -2.93 -8.45 0.29
CA ASP A 72 -2.27 -8.97 -0.91
C ASP A 72 -1.65 -7.82 -1.72
N PHE A 73 -0.32 -7.79 -1.83
CA PHE A 73 0.40 -6.75 -2.56
C PHE A 73 0.34 -6.88 -4.09
N TYR A 74 -0.18 -7.99 -4.61
CA TYR A 74 -0.24 -8.26 -6.05
C TYR A 74 -1.67 -8.18 -6.61
N GLY A 75 -2.67 -8.03 -5.75
CA GLY A 75 -4.08 -7.96 -6.11
C GLY A 75 -4.58 -6.53 -6.33
N VAL A 76 -5.74 -6.44 -6.97
CA VAL A 76 -6.62 -5.26 -6.95
C VAL A 76 -7.83 -5.63 -6.10
N ASP A 77 -8.27 -4.74 -5.21
CA ASP A 77 -9.47 -4.98 -4.41
C ASP A 77 -10.67 -5.15 -5.35
N HIS A 78 -11.39 -6.26 -5.16
CA HIS A 78 -12.51 -6.64 -6.03
C HIS A 78 -13.67 -5.62 -6.01
N ARG A 79 -13.77 -4.78 -4.97
CA ARG A 79 -14.74 -3.69 -4.88
C ARG A 79 -14.40 -2.56 -5.86
N LEU A 80 -13.10 -2.36 -6.11
CA LEU A 80 -12.60 -1.29 -6.97
C LEU A 80 -12.46 -1.71 -8.43
N GLY A 81 -12.35 -3.03 -8.69
CA GLY A 81 -12.25 -3.56 -10.04
C GLY A 81 -11.21 -4.66 -10.21
N THR A 82 -10.62 -4.73 -11.39
CA THR A 82 -9.69 -5.77 -11.83
C THR A 82 -8.36 -5.20 -12.30
N HIS A 83 -7.34 -6.07 -12.44
CA HIS A 83 -6.07 -5.68 -13.08
C HIS A 83 -6.26 -5.13 -14.50
N GLY A 84 -7.22 -5.67 -15.26
CA GLY A 84 -7.51 -5.20 -16.62
C GLY A 84 -8.01 -3.75 -16.63
N GLU A 85 -8.90 -3.40 -15.72
CA GLU A 85 -9.40 -2.03 -15.54
C GLU A 85 -8.31 -1.09 -15.04
N LEU A 86 -7.45 -1.55 -14.14
CA LEU A 86 -6.29 -0.76 -13.70
C LEU A 86 -5.32 -0.46 -14.85
N VAL A 87 -5.04 -1.45 -15.71
CA VAL A 87 -4.24 -1.26 -16.94
C VAL A 87 -4.91 -0.26 -17.88
N GLU A 88 -6.23 -0.29 -18.01
CA GLU A 88 -6.98 0.67 -18.81
C GLU A 88 -6.87 2.10 -18.25
N VAL A 89 -6.93 2.28 -16.91
CA VAL A 89 -6.69 3.57 -16.25
C VAL A 89 -5.28 4.08 -16.59
N ILE A 90 -4.26 3.25 -16.39
CA ILE A 90 -2.86 3.63 -16.65
C ILE A 90 -2.66 4.02 -18.12
N ARG A 91 -3.13 3.18 -19.05
CA ARG A 91 -3.03 3.45 -20.50
C ARG A 91 -3.73 4.75 -20.86
N THR A 92 -4.95 4.96 -20.36
CA THR A 92 -5.74 6.15 -20.66
C THR A 92 -5.06 7.42 -20.11
N ALA A 93 -4.47 7.35 -18.92
CA ALA A 93 -3.69 8.44 -18.34
C ALA A 93 -2.46 8.76 -19.18
N HIS A 94 -1.69 7.75 -19.60
CA HIS A 94 -0.52 7.91 -20.46
C HIS A 94 -0.88 8.54 -21.82
N ASP A 95 -2.01 8.17 -22.43
CA ASP A 95 -2.51 8.75 -23.67
C ASP A 95 -2.83 10.26 -23.54
N ARG A 96 -2.99 10.78 -22.31
CA ARG A 96 -3.17 12.22 -22.00
C ARG A 96 -1.91 12.87 -21.43
N GLY A 97 -0.78 12.17 -21.46
CA GLY A 97 0.50 12.67 -20.97
C GLY A 97 0.59 12.75 -19.44
N MET A 98 -0.26 12.01 -18.72
CA MET A 98 -0.20 11.90 -17.26
C MET A 98 0.57 10.64 -16.86
N ASN A 99 1.44 10.75 -15.86
CA ASN A 99 2.04 9.61 -15.18
C ASN A 99 1.09 9.06 -14.12
N VAL A 100 1.29 7.80 -13.74
CA VAL A 100 0.51 7.16 -12.67
C VAL A 100 1.46 6.52 -11.65
N ILE A 101 1.31 6.87 -10.38
CA ILE A 101 2.07 6.27 -9.29
C ILE A 101 1.13 5.56 -8.32
N ALA A 102 1.62 4.46 -7.75
CA ALA A 102 0.91 3.71 -6.70
C ALA A 102 1.43 4.08 -5.32
N ASP A 103 0.60 3.89 -4.30
CA ASP A 103 1.05 3.89 -2.92
C ASP A 103 1.80 2.58 -2.62
N LEU A 104 3.00 2.66 -2.09
CA LEU A 104 3.83 1.51 -1.71
C LEU A 104 3.93 1.46 -0.18
N VAL A 105 3.08 0.64 0.43
CA VAL A 105 3.02 0.47 1.88
C VAL A 105 3.97 -0.65 2.28
N VAL A 106 5.17 -0.31 2.73
CA VAL A 106 6.23 -1.28 3.06
C VAL A 106 6.56 -1.35 4.55
N ASN A 107 5.98 -0.47 5.35
CA ASN A 107 6.17 -0.49 6.80
C ASN A 107 5.48 -1.68 7.46
N HIS A 108 4.28 -2.03 7.02
CA HIS A 108 3.41 -3.02 7.67
C HIS A 108 2.52 -3.76 6.66
N THR A 109 1.79 -4.75 7.15
CA THR A 109 0.68 -5.38 6.45
C THR A 109 -0.56 -5.36 7.33
N SER A 110 -1.72 -5.75 6.77
CA SER A 110 -2.85 -6.15 7.62
C SER A 110 -2.48 -7.34 8.51
N ASP A 111 -3.06 -7.42 9.69
CA ASP A 111 -3.03 -8.63 10.53
C ASP A 111 -3.72 -9.83 9.83
N LYS A 112 -4.50 -9.58 8.78
CA LYS A 112 -5.14 -10.62 7.93
C LYS A 112 -4.24 -11.08 6.79
N HIS A 113 -3.12 -10.41 6.53
CA HIS A 113 -2.19 -10.83 5.49
C HIS A 113 -1.70 -12.28 5.73
N PRO A 114 -1.63 -13.12 4.68
CA PRO A 114 -1.21 -14.51 4.82
C PRO A 114 0.16 -14.67 5.50
N TRP A 115 1.10 -13.77 5.25
CA TRP A 115 2.41 -13.80 5.91
C TRP A 115 2.30 -13.65 7.43
N PHE A 116 1.52 -12.68 7.91
CA PHE A 116 1.32 -12.51 9.36
C PHE A 116 0.55 -13.68 9.96
N GLN A 117 -0.47 -14.17 9.28
CA GLN A 117 -1.22 -15.33 9.73
C GLN A 117 -0.36 -16.59 9.84
N GLN A 118 0.66 -16.73 8.97
CA GLN A 118 1.66 -17.80 9.10
C GLN A 118 2.69 -17.50 10.20
N SER A 119 3.20 -16.27 10.27
CA SER A 119 4.16 -15.81 11.27
C SER A 119 3.70 -16.08 12.71
N ARG A 120 2.44 -15.84 13.00
CA ARG A 120 1.83 -16.02 14.34
C ARG A 120 1.39 -17.46 14.66
N ARG A 121 1.61 -18.44 13.76
CA ARG A 121 1.28 -19.84 14.03
C ARG A 121 2.31 -20.54 14.89
N SER A 122 3.59 -20.18 14.74
CA SER A 122 4.71 -20.82 15.41
C SER A 122 5.93 -19.91 15.36
N THR A 123 6.72 -19.90 16.42
CA THR A 123 8.00 -19.19 16.51
C THR A 123 9.07 -19.73 15.54
N THR A 124 8.85 -20.91 14.93
CA THR A 124 9.74 -21.53 13.93
C THR A 124 9.19 -21.48 12.50
N ASN A 125 8.08 -20.77 12.26
CA ASN A 125 7.52 -20.62 10.94
C ASN A 125 8.46 -19.78 10.04
N ARG A 126 8.55 -20.13 8.74
CA ARG A 126 9.42 -19.42 7.78
C ARG A 126 9.10 -17.93 7.64
N PHE A 127 7.87 -17.51 7.96
CA PHE A 127 7.43 -16.12 7.95
C PHE A 127 7.59 -15.44 9.31
N ARG A 128 8.12 -16.16 10.36
CA ARG A 128 8.26 -15.56 11.68
C ARG A 128 9.00 -14.24 11.62
N ASP A 129 10.16 -14.24 11.02
CA ASP A 129 11.07 -13.10 10.94
C ASP A 129 10.69 -12.09 9.84
N PHE A 130 9.54 -12.28 9.16
CA PHE A 130 8.97 -11.26 8.27
C PHE A 130 8.42 -10.08 9.06
N TYR A 131 8.12 -10.29 10.34
CA TYR A 131 7.63 -9.28 11.28
C TYR A 131 8.57 -9.12 12.45
N VAL A 132 8.43 -8.01 13.17
CA VAL A 132 9.27 -7.73 14.34
C VAL A 132 8.60 -8.30 15.58
N TRP A 133 9.24 -9.28 16.20
CA TRP A 133 8.76 -9.97 17.40
C TRP A 133 9.73 -9.85 18.56
N ARG A 134 9.22 -10.00 19.79
CA ARG A 134 10.01 -10.15 21.00
C ARG A 134 9.33 -11.12 21.97
N ASP A 135 10.14 -11.86 22.71
CA ASP A 135 9.73 -12.89 23.67
C ASP A 135 9.54 -12.36 25.09
N THR A 136 9.96 -11.13 25.34
CA THR A 136 9.86 -10.48 26.66
C THR A 136 8.90 -9.30 26.59
N GLU A 137 8.21 -9.04 27.72
CA GLU A 137 7.33 -7.89 27.83
C GLU A 137 8.07 -6.60 27.45
N PRO A 138 7.48 -5.77 26.56
CA PRO A 138 8.10 -4.51 26.15
C PRO A 138 8.09 -3.50 27.31
N PRO A 139 9.03 -2.54 27.31
CA PRO A 139 8.93 -1.39 28.19
C PRO A 139 7.69 -0.56 27.84
N ASP A 140 7.33 0.40 28.72
CA ASP A 140 6.29 1.38 28.41
C ASP A 140 6.64 2.18 27.14
N THR A 141 5.81 2.08 26.13
CA THR A 141 5.94 2.76 24.84
C THR A 141 4.78 3.71 24.54
N SER A 142 3.98 4.06 25.54
CA SER A 142 2.81 4.94 25.41
C SER A 142 3.11 6.32 24.80
N LYS A 143 4.36 6.78 24.91
CA LYS A 143 4.82 8.05 24.32
C LYS A 143 5.26 7.93 22.86
N LEU A 144 5.31 6.72 22.31
CA LEU A 144 5.78 6.44 20.94
C LEU A 144 4.61 6.17 19.99
N VAL A 145 3.38 6.05 20.50
CA VAL A 145 2.20 5.77 19.69
C VAL A 145 1.90 6.94 18.75
N VAL A 146 1.56 6.63 17.50
CA VAL A 146 1.16 7.63 16.50
C VAL A 146 -0.27 8.11 16.76
N PHE A 147 -1.15 7.22 17.22
CA PHE A 147 -2.56 7.49 17.48
C PHE A 147 -2.91 7.30 18.97
N PRO A 148 -2.57 8.26 19.86
CA PRO A 148 -2.73 8.09 21.30
C PRO A 148 -4.18 7.93 21.79
N ASP A 149 -5.16 8.30 20.95
CA ASP A 149 -6.59 8.09 21.24
C ASP A 149 -7.08 6.68 20.85
N GLN A 150 -6.25 5.88 20.16
CA GLN A 150 -6.61 4.56 19.62
C GLN A 150 -5.70 3.44 20.15
N GLU A 151 -4.44 3.76 20.45
CA GLU A 151 -3.42 2.78 20.83
C GLU A 151 -2.69 3.24 22.10
N ASP A 152 -2.45 2.29 23.02
CA ASP A 152 -1.73 2.53 24.28
C ASP A 152 -0.24 2.15 24.19
N SER A 153 0.16 1.39 23.18
CA SER A 153 1.51 0.85 22.99
C SER A 153 1.78 0.65 21.49
N ILE A 154 3.05 0.60 21.11
CA ILE A 154 3.48 0.14 19.77
C ILE A 154 3.74 -1.38 19.75
N TRP A 155 3.39 -2.11 20.81
CA TRP A 155 3.54 -3.55 20.93
C TRP A 155 2.22 -4.19 21.35
N GLU A 156 1.86 -5.29 20.69
CA GLU A 156 0.68 -6.08 21.00
C GLU A 156 1.05 -7.52 21.31
N LEU A 157 0.48 -8.07 22.38
CA LEU A 157 0.66 -9.47 22.76
C LEU A 157 -0.14 -10.39 21.83
N ASP A 158 0.53 -11.29 21.15
CA ASP A 158 -0.15 -12.37 20.43
C ASP A 158 -0.46 -13.54 21.36
N PRO A 159 -1.74 -13.83 21.66
CA PRO A 159 -2.12 -14.91 22.57
C PRO A 159 -1.80 -16.30 22.04
N ARG A 160 -1.47 -16.47 20.75
CA ARG A 160 -1.15 -17.76 20.16
C ARG A 160 0.26 -18.22 20.49
N THR A 161 1.21 -17.30 20.45
CA THR A 161 2.62 -17.59 20.71
C THR A 161 3.08 -17.09 22.09
N GLY A 162 2.33 -16.19 22.72
CA GLY A 162 2.71 -15.54 23.96
C GLY A 162 3.85 -14.53 23.79
N GLU A 163 4.14 -14.13 22.56
CA GLU A 163 5.15 -13.15 22.20
C GLU A 163 4.52 -11.86 21.68
N TRP A 164 5.28 -10.78 21.67
CA TRP A 164 4.83 -9.45 21.31
C TRP A 164 5.29 -9.12 19.89
N TYR A 165 4.38 -8.54 19.06
CA TYR A 165 4.74 -7.99 17.74
C TYR A 165 4.70 -6.47 17.75
N LEU A 166 5.56 -5.86 16.94
CA LEU A 166 5.62 -4.42 16.73
C LEU A 166 4.51 -3.96 15.80
N HIS A 167 3.91 -2.81 16.10
CA HIS A 167 3.05 -2.03 15.21
C HIS A 167 3.27 -0.55 15.48
N ASN A 168 3.80 0.19 14.53
CA ASN A 168 3.98 1.64 14.70
C ASN A 168 2.66 2.41 14.55
N PHE A 169 1.73 1.88 13.76
CA PHE A 169 0.41 2.44 13.52
C PHE A 169 -0.64 1.72 14.38
N TYR A 170 -1.60 1.05 13.78
CA TYR A 170 -2.63 0.32 14.53
C TYR A 170 -2.18 -1.12 14.85
N LYS A 171 -2.66 -1.69 15.95
CA LYS A 171 -2.40 -3.09 16.32
C LYS A 171 -2.82 -4.11 15.25
N HIS A 172 -3.69 -3.73 14.32
CA HIS A 172 -4.05 -4.56 13.18
C HIS A 172 -3.13 -4.38 11.97
N GLN A 173 -2.04 -3.59 12.12
CA GLN A 173 -1.03 -3.32 11.12
C GLN A 173 0.37 -3.71 11.63
N PRO A 174 0.65 -5.03 11.76
CA PRO A 174 1.96 -5.50 12.24
C PRO A 174 3.08 -5.06 11.31
N ASP A 175 4.16 -4.54 11.89
CA ASP A 175 5.32 -4.02 11.17
C ASP A 175 6.14 -5.12 10.53
N LEU A 176 6.50 -4.90 9.26
CA LEU A 176 7.43 -5.74 8.52
C LEU A 176 8.86 -5.54 9.03
N ASN A 177 9.62 -6.63 9.11
CA ASN A 177 11.03 -6.61 9.46
C ASN A 177 11.91 -6.31 8.25
N LEU A 178 12.11 -5.05 7.92
CA LEU A 178 12.94 -4.63 6.79
C LEU A 178 14.44 -4.91 7.00
N ALA A 179 14.87 -5.33 8.18
CA ALA A 179 16.23 -5.86 8.39
C ALA A 179 16.38 -7.31 7.85
N ASN A 180 15.26 -8.00 7.56
CA ASN A 180 15.27 -9.32 6.95
C ASN A 180 15.40 -9.21 5.41
N PRO A 181 16.50 -9.73 4.82
CA PRO A 181 16.68 -9.66 3.37
C PRO A 181 15.54 -10.30 2.55
N ALA A 182 14.89 -11.35 3.09
CA ALA A 182 13.77 -11.99 2.40
C ALA A 182 12.54 -11.06 2.28
N VAL A 183 12.33 -10.17 3.25
CA VAL A 183 11.28 -9.14 3.17
C VAL A 183 11.65 -8.10 2.13
N VAL A 184 12.91 -7.64 2.12
CA VAL A 184 13.40 -6.68 1.12
C VAL A 184 13.28 -7.24 -0.30
N ASP A 185 13.68 -8.51 -0.49
CA ASP A 185 13.54 -9.18 -1.78
C ASP A 185 12.08 -9.27 -2.25
N GLU A 186 11.15 -9.49 -1.32
CA GLU A 186 9.73 -9.54 -1.67
C GLU A 186 9.17 -8.15 -2.01
N VAL A 187 9.57 -7.11 -1.27
CA VAL A 187 9.23 -5.71 -1.62
C VAL A 187 9.74 -5.35 -3.02
N LEU A 188 10.97 -5.74 -3.36
CA LEU A 188 11.52 -5.51 -4.70
C LEU A 188 10.74 -6.24 -5.79
N ARG A 189 10.20 -7.45 -5.52
CA ARG A 189 9.32 -8.17 -6.47
C ARG A 189 7.98 -7.44 -6.65
N VAL A 190 7.39 -6.94 -5.57
CA VAL A 190 6.16 -6.13 -5.63
C VAL A 190 6.40 -4.88 -6.50
N ILE A 191 7.49 -4.16 -6.28
CA ILE A 191 7.88 -3.00 -7.08
C ILE A 191 8.00 -3.39 -8.57
N GLY A 192 8.76 -4.47 -8.86
CA GLY A 192 8.95 -4.96 -10.23
C GLY A 192 7.63 -5.32 -10.91
N PHE A 193 6.73 -6.01 -10.20
CA PHE A 193 5.43 -6.40 -10.71
C PHE A 193 4.58 -5.19 -11.17
N TRP A 194 4.47 -4.15 -10.33
CA TRP A 194 3.67 -2.98 -10.65
C TRP A 194 4.31 -2.09 -11.73
N LEU A 195 5.64 -1.99 -11.76
CA LEU A 195 6.33 -1.29 -12.85
C LEU A 195 6.13 -2.02 -14.21
N GLU A 196 6.17 -3.36 -14.22
CA GLU A 196 5.87 -4.13 -15.43
C GLU A 196 4.42 -3.99 -15.89
N LEU A 197 3.49 -3.79 -14.95
CA LEU A 197 2.08 -3.53 -15.25
C LEU A 197 1.87 -2.15 -15.92
N GLY A 198 2.79 -1.18 -15.68
CA GLY A 198 2.77 0.11 -16.33
C GLY A 198 2.80 1.33 -15.41
N PHE A 199 2.90 1.17 -14.10
CA PHE A 199 3.09 2.31 -13.21
C PHE A 199 4.43 3.02 -13.47
N ASP A 200 4.47 4.34 -13.32
CA ASP A 200 5.65 5.18 -13.53
C ASP A 200 6.50 5.34 -12.26
N GLY A 201 5.98 4.92 -11.13
CA GLY A 201 6.66 5.02 -9.84
C GLY A 201 5.76 4.79 -8.66
N PHE A 202 6.25 5.22 -7.48
CA PHE A 202 5.56 4.99 -6.21
C PHE A 202 5.66 6.22 -5.30
N ARG A 203 4.63 6.40 -4.49
CA ARG A 203 4.71 7.13 -3.23
C ARG A 203 4.98 6.08 -2.14
N VAL A 204 6.10 6.19 -1.47
CA VAL A 204 6.47 5.25 -0.38
C VAL A 204 5.86 5.76 0.91
N ASP A 205 5.03 4.92 1.54
CA ASP A 205 4.39 5.16 2.83
C ASP A 205 5.20 4.57 3.99
N GLY A 206 5.20 5.26 5.16
CA GLY A 206 5.83 4.79 6.39
C GLY A 206 6.91 5.67 6.96
#